data_6e072eb34fea283a61e55af4a6b72114
#
_entry.id   6e072eb34fea283a61e55af4a6b72114
#
_cell.length_a   1.000
_cell.length_b   1.000
_cell.length_c   1.000
_cell.angle_alpha   90.00
_cell.angle_beta   90.00
_cell.angle_gamma   90.00
#
_symmetry.space_group_name_H-M   'P 1'
#
loop_
_entity.id
_entity.type
_entity.pdbx_description
1 polymer ?
#
loop_
_entity_poly.entity_id
_entity_poly.type
_entity_poly.pdbx_seq_one_letter_code
_entity_poly.pdbx_strand_id
1 'polypeptide(L)'
;MRIVRFAARKHEELVSRLLEELGPDDGFSTVVQFHPLTRSMVSHGKGTNVLGLDKYVQEGTGNIEVAMVTTGSLENYAKAYPIFLEYQQWIDDYAASLNANWDWRYLNYADRRTQDAITSLGEEVVAKLRAASTKYDPDGVFQLLRKSGFKIPT
;
A
#
# COMPACT_ATOMS: atom_id res chain seq x y z
N MET A 1 4.35 18.26 1.12
CA MET A 1 5.81 18.37 1.36
C MET A 1 6.28 17.91 2.75
N ARG A 2 5.50 18.06 3.84
CA ARG A 2 5.94 17.61 5.19
C ARG A 2 6.10 16.09 5.27
N ILE A 3 5.13 15.30 4.79
CA ILE A 3 5.17 13.83 4.83
C ILE A 3 6.37 13.30 4.02
N VAL A 4 6.57 13.78 2.79
CA VAL A 4 7.71 13.36 1.94
C VAL A 4 9.06 13.59 2.64
N ARG A 5 9.25 14.76 3.29
CA ARG A 5 10.48 15.04 4.04
C ARG A 5 10.62 14.14 5.29
N PHE A 6 9.52 13.84 5.95
CA PHE A 6 9.52 12.92 7.09
C PHE A 6 9.89 11.51 6.64
N ALA A 7 9.25 11.01 5.60
CA ALA A 7 9.53 9.70 5.04
C ALA A 7 11.00 9.56 4.58
N ALA A 8 11.54 10.58 3.91
CA ALA A 8 12.95 10.56 3.50
C ALA A 8 13.91 10.41 4.70
N ARG A 9 13.70 11.17 5.78
CA ARG A 9 14.52 11.05 6.99
C ARG A 9 14.36 9.67 7.66
N LYS A 10 13.13 9.16 7.71
CA LYS A 10 12.85 7.84 8.29
C LYS A 10 13.40 6.70 7.43
N HIS A 11 13.52 6.93 6.12
CA HIS A 11 14.19 5.99 5.25
C HIS A 11 15.71 5.89 5.52
N GLU A 12 16.37 7.01 5.83
CA GLU A 12 17.77 6.99 6.28
C GLU A 12 17.94 6.19 7.58
N GLU A 13 17.01 6.35 8.53
CA GLU A 13 16.97 5.58 9.78
C GLU A 13 16.70 4.09 9.53
N LEU A 14 15.77 3.76 8.62
CA LEU A 14 15.51 2.39 8.16
C LEU A 14 16.78 1.75 7.60
N VAL A 15 17.49 2.44 6.70
CA VAL A 15 18.74 1.93 6.10
C VAL A 15 19.80 1.67 7.17
N SER A 16 19.98 2.60 8.13
CA SER A 16 20.94 2.44 9.23
C SER A 16 20.64 1.19 10.07
N ARG A 17 19.37 0.99 10.42
CA ARG A 17 18.93 -0.18 11.20
C ARG A 17 19.09 -1.49 10.42
N LEU A 18 18.82 -1.48 9.13
CA LEU A 18 19.03 -2.66 8.28
C LEU A 18 20.51 -3.02 8.15
N LEU A 19 21.41 -2.02 8.07
CA LEU A 19 22.85 -2.23 8.07
C LEU A 19 23.36 -2.82 9.39
N GLU A 20 22.79 -2.35 10.52
CA GLU A 20 23.11 -2.90 11.85
C GLU A 20 22.64 -4.35 12.01
N GLU A 21 21.45 -4.68 11.51
CA GLU A 21 20.85 -6.01 11.69
C GLU A 21 21.39 -7.05 10.70
N LEU A 22 21.60 -6.66 9.44
CA LEU A 22 21.98 -7.58 8.36
C LEU A 22 23.49 -7.58 8.09
N GLY A 23 24.19 -6.49 8.42
CA GLY A 23 25.58 -6.28 8.04
C GLY A 23 25.75 -5.74 6.62
N PRO A 24 26.94 -5.20 6.30
CA PRO A 24 27.20 -4.53 5.04
C PRO A 24 27.27 -5.50 3.83
N ASP A 25 27.56 -6.77 4.09
CA ASP A 25 27.81 -7.78 3.04
C ASP A 25 26.53 -8.57 2.66
N ASP A 26 25.45 -8.41 3.39
CA ASP A 26 24.23 -9.23 3.24
C ASP A 26 23.30 -8.81 2.09
N GLY A 27 23.71 -7.85 1.29
CA GLY A 27 23.06 -7.50 0.03
C GLY A 27 21.56 -7.25 0.13
N PHE A 28 21.17 -6.12 0.71
CA PHE A 28 19.76 -5.66 0.65
C PHE A 28 19.63 -4.40 -0.21
N SER A 29 18.42 -4.14 -0.67
CA SER A 29 18.07 -2.84 -1.25
C SER A 29 16.75 -2.33 -0.70
N THR A 30 16.64 -1.01 -0.58
CA THR A 30 15.40 -0.33 -0.21
C THR A 30 15.08 0.76 -1.21
N VAL A 31 13.79 0.93 -1.47
CA VAL A 31 13.28 1.99 -2.36
C VAL A 31 12.08 2.63 -1.71
N VAL A 32 12.04 3.95 -1.70
CA VAL A 32 10.84 4.73 -1.37
C VAL A 32 10.48 5.61 -2.55
N GLN A 33 9.27 5.46 -3.05
CA GLN A 33 8.75 6.19 -4.19
C GLN A 33 7.48 6.95 -3.80
N PHE A 34 7.29 8.12 -4.39
CA PHE A 34 6.09 8.92 -4.21
C PHE A 34 5.41 9.10 -5.56
N HIS A 35 4.21 8.55 -5.69
CA HIS A 35 3.40 8.62 -6.90
C HIS A 35 2.31 9.68 -6.70
N PRO A 36 2.43 10.86 -7.31
CA PRO A 36 1.41 11.88 -7.17
C PRO A 36 0.09 11.45 -7.83
N LEU A 37 -1.01 11.63 -7.11
CA LEU A 37 -2.37 11.48 -7.63
C LEU A 37 -2.97 12.87 -7.78
N THR A 38 -2.98 13.38 -9.01
CA THR A 38 -3.54 14.70 -9.28
C THR A 38 -5.05 14.63 -9.52
N ARG A 39 -5.75 15.74 -9.25
CA ARG A 39 -7.17 15.87 -9.56
C ARG A 39 -7.46 15.58 -11.04
N SER A 40 -6.60 16.03 -11.95
CA SER A 40 -6.72 15.76 -13.37
C SER A 40 -6.70 14.26 -13.69
N MET A 41 -5.73 13.51 -13.11
CA MET A 41 -5.66 12.05 -13.30
C MET A 41 -6.93 11.35 -12.82
N VAL A 42 -7.40 11.70 -11.64
CA VAL A 42 -8.58 11.07 -11.04
C VAL A 42 -9.87 11.43 -11.76
N SER A 43 -9.99 12.66 -12.28
CA SER A 43 -11.19 13.14 -12.97
C SER A 43 -11.52 12.36 -14.25
N HIS A 44 -10.52 11.78 -14.93
CA HIS A 44 -10.73 10.96 -16.13
C HIS A 44 -11.44 9.64 -15.84
N GLY A 45 -11.38 9.16 -14.60
CA GLY A 45 -12.07 7.94 -14.16
C GLY A 45 -13.41 8.20 -13.47
N LYS A 46 -13.87 9.44 -13.36
CA LYS A 46 -15.09 9.78 -12.62
C LYS A 46 -16.30 9.03 -13.20
N GLY A 47 -17.02 8.32 -12.31
CA GLY A 47 -18.21 7.55 -12.65
C GLY A 47 -17.96 6.22 -13.33
N THR A 48 -16.72 5.91 -13.72
CA THR A 48 -16.34 4.63 -14.36
C THR A 48 -15.30 3.84 -13.56
N ASN A 49 -14.52 4.52 -12.73
CA ASN A 49 -13.47 3.90 -11.93
C ASN A 49 -14.03 3.46 -10.57
N VAL A 50 -13.97 2.16 -10.31
CA VAL A 50 -14.43 1.56 -9.05
C VAL A 50 -13.51 1.84 -7.85
N LEU A 51 -12.31 2.39 -8.08
CA LEU A 51 -11.34 2.66 -6.97
C LEU A 51 -11.78 3.79 -6.05
N GLY A 52 -12.79 4.58 -6.42
CA GLY A 52 -13.37 5.64 -5.57
C GLY A 52 -12.40 6.77 -5.21
N LEU A 53 -11.36 7.01 -6.02
CA LEU A 53 -10.32 8.00 -5.74
C LEU A 53 -10.83 9.44 -5.78
N ASP A 54 -11.94 9.70 -6.46
CA ASP A 54 -12.54 11.02 -6.57
C ASP A 54 -12.96 11.60 -5.22
N LYS A 55 -13.31 10.76 -4.24
CA LYS A 55 -13.61 11.19 -2.87
C LYS A 55 -12.37 11.68 -2.09
N TYR A 56 -11.18 11.21 -2.45
CA TYR A 56 -9.93 11.55 -1.77
C TYR A 56 -9.20 12.75 -2.40
N VAL A 57 -9.30 12.91 -3.71
CA VAL A 57 -8.59 13.95 -4.47
C VAL A 57 -9.56 15.06 -4.90
N GLN A 58 -10.32 15.61 -3.94
CA GLN A 58 -11.26 16.71 -4.23
C GLN A 58 -10.55 18.07 -4.29
N GLU A 59 -9.61 18.32 -3.38
CA GLU A 59 -8.94 19.59 -3.18
C GLU A 59 -7.42 19.43 -3.14
N GLY A 60 -6.78 19.23 -4.29
CA GLY A 60 -5.33 19.18 -4.33
C GLY A 60 -4.75 17.92 -4.96
N THR A 61 -3.57 17.52 -4.50
CA THR A 61 -2.83 16.35 -4.98
C THR A 61 -2.60 15.40 -3.82
N GLY A 62 -3.03 14.16 -3.97
CA GLY A 62 -2.62 13.06 -3.11
C GLY A 62 -1.28 12.47 -3.53
N ASN A 63 -0.73 11.60 -2.72
CA ASN A 63 0.42 10.76 -3.06
C ASN A 63 0.18 9.34 -2.60
N ILE A 64 0.59 8.38 -3.42
CA ILE A 64 0.83 7.02 -2.98
C ILE A 64 2.30 6.94 -2.60
N GLU A 65 2.60 6.59 -1.36
CA GLU A 65 3.94 6.17 -0.98
C GLU A 65 4.07 4.68 -1.22
N VAL A 66 5.15 4.29 -1.88
CA VAL A 66 5.53 2.90 -2.10
C VAL A 66 6.90 2.70 -1.49
N ALA A 67 6.97 1.89 -0.46
CA ALA A 67 8.23 1.47 0.13
C ALA A 67 8.45 -0.03 -0.13
N MET A 68 9.68 -0.39 -0.46
CA MET A 68 10.07 -1.78 -0.72
C MET A 68 11.40 -2.07 -0.03
N VAL A 69 11.52 -3.30 0.48
CA VAL A 69 12.78 -3.89 0.92
C VAL A 69 12.98 -5.20 0.21
N THR A 70 14.18 -5.41 -0.32
CA THR A 70 14.59 -6.66 -0.97
C THR A 70 15.86 -7.15 -0.30
N THR A 71 15.94 -8.44 -0.02
CA THR A 71 17.08 -9.09 0.62
C THR A 71 17.54 -10.29 -0.19
N GLY A 72 18.80 -10.68 -0.02
CA GLY A 72 19.39 -11.82 -0.73
C GLY A 72 18.91 -13.19 -0.25
N SER A 73 18.27 -13.29 0.92
CA SER A 73 17.81 -14.55 1.49
C SER A 73 16.51 -14.40 2.28
N LEU A 74 15.79 -15.51 2.50
CA LEU A 74 14.60 -15.55 3.35
C LEU A 74 14.94 -15.28 4.83
N GLU A 75 16.14 -15.67 5.28
CA GLU A 75 16.61 -15.38 6.64
C GLU A 75 16.75 -13.88 6.84
N ASN A 76 17.45 -13.19 5.94
CA ASN A 76 17.64 -11.76 5.98
C ASN A 76 16.30 -11.01 5.81
N TYR A 77 15.40 -11.57 4.99
CA TYR A 77 14.05 -11.02 4.87
C TYR A 77 13.29 -11.09 6.20
N ALA A 78 13.38 -12.20 6.94
CA ALA A 78 12.72 -12.35 8.23
C ALA A 78 13.25 -11.35 9.29
N LYS A 79 14.53 -10.98 9.23
CA LYS A 79 15.15 -9.95 10.07
C LYS A 79 14.75 -8.54 9.63
N ALA A 80 14.76 -8.26 8.34
CA ALA A 80 14.46 -6.94 7.78
C ALA A 80 12.98 -6.55 7.89
N TYR A 81 12.08 -7.52 7.77
CA TYR A 81 10.65 -7.25 7.65
C TYR A 81 10.03 -6.53 8.85
N PRO A 82 10.32 -6.88 10.11
CA PRO A 82 9.82 -6.14 11.26
C PRO A 82 10.29 -4.67 11.28
N ILE A 83 11.55 -4.43 10.93
CA ILE A 83 12.13 -3.08 10.85
C ILE A 83 11.43 -2.25 9.77
N PHE A 84 11.14 -2.90 8.65
CA PHE A 84 10.40 -2.27 7.56
C PHE A 84 8.94 -1.95 7.94
N LEU A 85 8.26 -2.82 8.69
CA LEU A 85 6.90 -2.54 9.18
C LEU A 85 6.86 -1.35 10.14
N GLU A 86 7.86 -1.20 11.01
CA GLU A 86 7.96 -0.01 11.87
C GLU A 86 8.12 1.27 11.06
N TYR A 87 8.92 1.23 9.99
CA TYR A 87 9.05 2.37 9.08
C TYR A 87 7.68 2.76 8.50
N GLN A 88 6.91 1.80 8.00
CA GLN A 88 5.57 2.06 7.47
C GLN A 88 4.64 2.65 8.54
N GLN A 89 4.68 2.13 9.76
CA GLN A 89 3.88 2.63 10.87
C GLN A 89 4.22 4.09 11.20
N TRP A 90 5.51 4.47 11.22
CA TRP A 90 5.90 5.87 11.45
C TRP A 90 5.33 6.82 10.41
N ILE A 91 5.27 6.40 9.15
CA ILE A 91 4.71 7.23 8.07
C ILE A 91 3.19 7.37 8.24
N ASP A 92 2.49 6.27 8.48
CA ASP A 92 1.04 6.28 8.70
C ASP A 92 0.68 7.14 9.91
N ASP A 93 1.37 7.00 11.04
CA ASP A 93 1.14 7.79 12.26
C ASP A 93 1.39 9.28 12.03
N TYR A 94 2.48 9.62 11.33
CA TYR A 94 2.78 11.00 11.01
C TYR A 94 1.76 11.61 10.06
N ALA A 95 1.34 10.87 9.03
CA ALA A 95 0.30 11.30 8.11
C ALA A 95 -1.04 11.50 8.84
N ALA A 96 -1.40 10.57 9.74
CA ALA A 96 -2.59 10.67 10.58
C ALA A 96 -2.55 11.90 11.50
N SER A 97 -1.41 12.21 12.11
CA SER A 97 -1.22 13.40 12.95
C SER A 97 -1.44 14.72 12.20
N LEU A 98 -1.38 14.68 10.87
CA LEU A 98 -1.61 15.82 9.98
C LEU A 98 -3.01 15.80 9.34
N ASN A 99 -3.89 14.82 9.70
CA ASN A 99 -5.16 14.53 9.03
C ASN A 99 -4.98 14.33 7.51
N ALA A 100 -3.89 13.69 7.11
CA ALA A 100 -3.51 13.50 5.71
C ALA A 100 -3.30 12.02 5.34
N ASN A 101 -3.62 11.10 6.24
CA ASN A 101 -3.65 9.67 5.93
C ASN A 101 -5.01 9.32 5.32
N TRP A 102 -4.97 8.63 4.19
CA TRP A 102 -6.13 8.00 3.61
C TRP A 102 -6.15 6.52 3.98
N ASP A 103 -7.29 5.97 4.33
CA ASP A 103 -7.45 4.53 4.58
C ASP A 103 -7.26 3.69 3.32
N TRP A 104 -7.33 4.32 2.15
CA TRP A 104 -7.18 3.70 0.85
C TRP A 104 -5.77 3.14 0.63
N ARG A 105 -5.69 1.88 0.20
CA ARG A 105 -4.45 1.18 -0.13
C ARG A 105 -4.47 0.73 -1.59
N TYR A 106 -3.41 1.04 -2.34
CA TYR A 106 -3.33 0.68 -3.75
C TYR A 106 -3.01 -0.81 -3.89
N LEU A 107 -3.96 -1.57 -4.43
CA LEU A 107 -3.93 -3.02 -4.53
C LEU A 107 -2.62 -3.58 -5.13
N ASN A 108 -2.07 -2.91 -6.16
CA ASN A 108 -0.88 -3.39 -6.85
C ASN A 108 0.41 -3.28 -6.02
N TYR A 109 0.41 -2.46 -4.97
CA TYR A 109 1.57 -2.22 -4.12
C TYR A 109 1.37 -2.70 -2.68
N ALA A 110 0.17 -3.12 -2.34
CA ALA A 110 -0.17 -3.51 -0.99
C ALA A 110 0.40 -4.88 -0.60
N ASP A 111 0.95 -4.97 0.61
CA ASP A 111 1.34 -6.24 1.21
C ASP A 111 0.14 -6.91 1.87
N ARG A 112 -0.33 -8.00 1.26
CA ARG A 112 -1.51 -8.75 1.76
C ARG A 112 -1.37 -9.32 3.17
N ARG A 113 -0.16 -9.34 3.75
CA ARG A 113 0.07 -9.86 5.11
C ARG A 113 -0.32 -8.86 6.17
N THR A 114 -0.27 -7.57 5.85
CA THR A 114 -0.46 -6.48 6.81
C THR A 114 -1.44 -5.42 6.33
N GLN A 115 -1.82 -5.43 5.05
CA GLN A 115 -2.70 -4.42 4.45
C GLN A 115 -3.90 -5.09 3.78
N ASP A 116 -5.09 -4.60 4.07
CA ASP A 116 -6.33 -5.03 3.41
C ASP A 116 -6.72 -4.01 2.33
N ALA A 117 -6.16 -4.21 1.14
CA ALA A 117 -6.36 -3.29 0.03
C ALA A 117 -7.79 -3.30 -0.54
N ILE A 118 -8.50 -4.44 -0.46
CA ILE A 118 -9.88 -4.52 -0.98
C ILE A 118 -10.85 -3.77 -0.05
N THR A 119 -10.80 -4.05 1.25
CA THR A 119 -11.68 -3.38 2.23
C THR A 119 -11.40 -1.89 2.32
N SER A 120 -10.14 -1.48 2.09
CA SER A 120 -9.74 -0.06 2.09
C SER A 120 -10.46 0.79 1.03
N LEU A 121 -11.04 0.17 0.01
CA LEU A 121 -11.84 0.87 -1.02
C LEU A 121 -13.19 1.37 -0.49
N GLY A 122 -13.63 0.84 0.66
CA GLY A 122 -14.90 1.15 1.29
C GLY A 122 -16.03 0.19 0.90
N GLU A 123 -17.02 0.05 1.78
CA GLU A 123 -18.08 -0.96 1.68
C GLU A 123 -18.88 -0.87 0.38
N GLU A 124 -19.16 0.32 -0.13
CA GLU A 124 -19.90 0.49 -1.40
C GLU A 124 -19.14 -0.16 -2.58
N VAL A 125 -17.83 0.02 -2.63
CA VAL A 125 -16.98 -0.59 -3.67
C VAL A 125 -16.90 -2.09 -3.48
N VAL A 126 -16.72 -2.55 -2.25
CA VAL A 126 -16.68 -3.99 -1.91
C VAL A 126 -17.98 -4.68 -2.31
N ALA A 127 -19.14 -4.05 -2.04
CA ALA A 127 -20.44 -4.57 -2.46
C ALA A 127 -20.56 -4.70 -4.00
N LYS A 128 -20.06 -3.70 -4.75
CA LYS A 128 -20.01 -3.78 -6.22
C LYS A 128 -19.12 -4.92 -6.70
N LEU A 129 -17.96 -5.11 -6.04
CA LEU A 129 -17.04 -6.21 -6.37
C LEU A 129 -17.67 -7.58 -6.09
N ARG A 130 -18.37 -7.72 -4.96
CA ARG A 130 -19.14 -8.96 -4.64
C ARG A 130 -20.22 -9.24 -5.68
N ALA A 131 -21.00 -8.23 -6.05
CA ALA A 131 -22.05 -8.38 -7.06
C ALA A 131 -21.49 -8.78 -8.43
N ALA A 132 -20.35 -8.17 -8.84
CA ALA A 132 -19.66 -8.54 -10.06
C ALA A 132 -19.12 -9.98 -10.00
N SER A 133 -18.51 -10.37 -8.89
CA SER A 133 -18.02 -11.73 -8.67
C SER A 133 -19.16 -12.76 -8.78
N THR A 134 -20.25 -12.54 -8.08
CA THR A 134 -21.44 -13.43 -8.14
C THR A 134 -21.99 -13.54 -9.56
N LYS A 135 -21.99 -12.46 -10.32
CA LYS A 135 -22.53 -12.43 -11.67
C LYS A 135 -21.66 -13.19 -12.68
N TYR A 136 -20.33 -13.00 -12.60
CA TYR A 136 -19.38 -13.47 -13.62
C TYR A 136 -18.57 -14.69 -13.20
N ASP A 137 -18.55 -15.01 -11.92
CA ASP A 137 -17.89 -16.17 -11.32
C ASP A 137 -18.79 -16.77 -10.23
N PRO A 138 -20.00 -17.29 -10.61
CA PRO A 138 -21.00 -17.76 -9.64
C PRO A 138 -20.48 -18.93 -8.80
N ASP A 139 -19.59 -19.76 -9.33
CA ASP A 139 -18.96 -20.89 -8.63
C ASP A 139 -17.75 -20.46 -7.79
N GLY A 140 -17.37 -19.18 -7.82
CA GLY A 140 -16.27 -18.63 -7.03
C GLY A 140 -14.89 -19.18 -7.40
N VAL A 141 -14.69 -19.60 -8.63
CA VAL A 141 -13.46 -20.24 -9.11
C VAL A 141 -12.23 -19.37 -8.82
N PHE A 142 -12.29 -18.06 -9.13
CA PHE A 142 -11.18 -17.14 -8.86
C PHE A 142 -10.97 -16.88 -7.38
N GLN A 143 -12.04 -16.96 -6.56
CA GLN A 143 -11.92 -16.78 -5.12
C GLN A 143 -11.34 -18.04 -4.44
N LEU A 144 -11.70 -19.23 -4.92
CA LEU A 144 -11.36 -20.51 -4.29
C LEU A 144 -10.05 -21.10 -4.80
N LEU A 145 -9.86 -21.15 -6.13
CA LEU A 145 -8.73 -21.87 -6.73
C LEU A 145 -7.46 -21.02 -6.80
N ARG A 146 -7.57 -19.71 -6.95
CA ARG A 146 -6.41 -18.84 -6.89
C ARG A 146 -5.89 -18.76 -5.44
N LYS A 147 -4.69 -19.26 -5.18
CA LYS A 147 -4.09 -19.33 -3.84
C LYS A 147 -3.31 -18.07 -3.41
N SER A 148 -3.04 -17.16 -4.34
CA SER A 148 -2.28 -15.92 -4.09
C SER A 148 -3.14 -14.67 -4.28
N GLY A 149 -2.60 -13.52 -3.83
CA GLY A 149 -3.23 -12.20 -3.98
C GLY A 149 -4.39 -11.96 -3.00
N PHE A 150 -5.00 -10.81 -3.14
CA PHE A 150 -6.15 -10.40 -2.35
C PHE A 150 -7.42 -11.14 -2.79
N LYS A 151 -8.33 -11.31 -1.85
CA LYS A 151 -9.66 -11.90 -2.08
C LYS A 151 -10.72 -10.87 -1.72
N ILE A 152 -11.86 -10.93 -2.43
CA ILE A 152 -13.01 -10.12 -2.06
C ILE A 152 -13.51 -10.67 -0.72
N PRO A 153 -13.66 -9.82 0.33
CA PRO A 153 -14.19 -10.28 1.62
C PRO A 153 -15.61 -10.78 1.46
N THR A 154 -15.96 -11.82 2.22
CA THR A 154 -17.34 -12.39 2.32
C THR A 154 -18.26 -11.45 3.07
#